data_e6e645408521e2af628c465ffbf67fab
#
_entry.id   e6e645408521e2af628c465ffbf67fab
#
_cell.length_a   1.000
_cell.length_b   1.000
_cell.length_c   1.000
_cell.angle_alpha   90.00
_cell.angle_beta   90.00
_cell.angle_gamma   90.00
#
_symmetry.space_group_name_H-M   'P 1'
#
loop_
_entity.id
_entity.type
_entity.pdbx_description
1 polymer ?
#
loop_
_entity_poly.entity_id
_entity_poly.type
_entity_poly.pdbx_seq_one_letter_code
_entity_poly.pdbx_strand_id
1 'polypeptide(L)'
;ISREYPEALIYMTHATKDLVRLLLYDSLKIMDMNEGDIPIYAEAHVRSMLSKIICYSPEFTIQPFEDVNIRVTFYNAGHIAGGSAVYIQGSEGSLFYSGDISMTNQRTVSGASIPRLRPDAAIIESTYGDKLHANREVEEDRLTDMVKGVILQGGKVLIPAFALGRAQEIILILKRAMNKGTIPKFNIFVDGMVRDICRIYSLNPNYLKNDLAKRIWKGNDIFFDDFIQRVENRADRDEIIASKDPCCIISSSGML
;
A
#
# COMPACT_ATOMS: atom_id res chain seq x y z
N ILE A 1 4.60 -16.93 14.63
CA ILE A 1 3.59 -16.66 15.68
C ILE A 1 2.36 -17.55 15.47
N SER A 2 1.59 -17.42 14.38
CA SER A 2 0.35 -18.19 14.14
C SER A 2 0.51 -19.72 14.17
N ARG A 3 1.70 -20.26 13.94
CA ARG A 3 2.01 -21.69 14.07
C ARG A 3 2.28 -22.09 15.53
N GLU A 4 2.96 -21.22 16.26
CA GLU A 4 3.29 -21.45 17.69
C GLU A 4 2.07 -21.24 18.61
N TYR A 5 1.16 -20.37 18.21
CA TYR A 5 -0.07 -20.05 18.92
C TYR A 5 -1.28 -20.32 18.03
N PRO A 6 -1.66 -21.60 17.84
CA PRO A 6 -2.71 -21.97 16.87
C PRO A 6 -4.09 -21.44 17.24
N GLU A 7 -4.36 -21.16 18.50
CA GLU A 7 -5.66 -20.63 18.97
C GLU A 7 -5.72 -19.10 18.98
N ALA A 8 -4.60 -18.41 18.72
CA ALA A 8 -4.58 -16.95 18.75
C ALA A 8 -5.34 -16.37 17.56
N LEU A 9 -6.29 -15.48 17.84
CA LEU A 9 -6.97 -14.67 16.84
C LEU A 9 -6.07 -13.54 16.37
N ILE A 10 -6.26 -13.12 15.12
CA ILE A 10 -5.47 -12.08 14.47
C ILE A 10 -6.41 -10.93 14.10
N TYR A 11 -6.16 -9.75 14.66
CA TYR A 11 -6.98 -8.57 14.42
C TYR A 11 -6.28 -7.63 13.45
N MET A 12 -6.99 -7.19 12.40
CA MET A 12 -6.46 -6.24 11.43
C MET A 12 -7.60 -5.52 10.69
N THR A 13 -7.25 -4.56 9.84
CA THR A 13 -8.22 -3.92 8.95
C THR A 13 -8.53 -4.80 7.73
N HIS A 14 -9.67 -4.55 7.05
CA HIS A 14 -10.04 -5.29 5.84
C HIS A 14 -8.99 -5.13 4.74
N ALA A 15 -8.51 -3.90 4.50
CA ALA A 15 -7.47 -3.66 3.51
C ALA A 15 -6.18 -4.41 3.84
N THR A 16 -5.77 -4.42 5.12
CA THR A 16 -4.59 -5.18 5.57
C THR A 16 -4.75 -6.68 5.31
N LYS A 17 -5.93 -7.26 5.54
CA LYS A 17 -6.21 -8.68 5.25
C LYS A 17 -5.99 -9.00 3.77
N ASP A 18 -6.54 -8.19 2.88
CA ASP A 18 -6.41 -8.40 1.44
C ASP A 18 -4.95 -8.27 0.98
N LEU A 19 -4.22 -7.28 1.51
CA LEU A 19 -2.80 -7.08 1.23
C LEU A 19 -1.94 -8.23 1.76
N VAL A 20 -2.15 -8.66 3.00
CA VAL A 20 -1.44 -9.80 3.62
C VAL A 20 -1.68 -11.08 2.82
N ARG A 21 -2.92 -11.31 2.40
CA ARG A 21 -3.25 -12.45 1.54
C ARG A 21 -2.43 -12.42 0.25
N LEU A 22 -2.42 -11.31 -0.47
CA LEU A 22 -1.66 -11.15 -1.71
C LEU A 22 -0.17 -11.42 -1.48
N LEU A 23 0.43 -10.75 -0.49
CA LEU A 23 1.87 -10.84 -0.21
C LEU A 23 2.30 -12.23 0.22
N LEU A 24 1.51 -12.94 1.02
CA LEU A 24 1.84 -14.29 1.47
C LEU A 24 1.77 -15.32 0.32
N TYR A 25 0.77 -15.20 -0.57
CA TYR A 25 0.70 -16.07 -1.74
C TYR A 25 1.81 -15.77 -2.77
N ASP A 26 2.20 -14.50 -2.91
CA ASP A 26 3.33 -14.14 -3.75
C ASP A 26 4.66 -14.68 -3.19
N SER A 27 4.85 -14.56 -1.87
CA SER A 27 6.02 -15.14 -1.20
C SER A 27 6.10 -16.67 -1.35
N LEU A 28 4.95 -17.38 -1.32
CA LEU A 28 4.92 -18.82 -1.62
C LEU A 28 5.43 -19.11 -3.04
N LYS A 29 4.97 -18.36 -4.04
CA LYS A 29 5.44 -18.52 -5.41
C LYS A 29 6.95 -18.30 -5.55
N ILE A 30 7.48 -17.29 -4.87
CA ILE A 30 8.92 -17.00 -4.88
C ILE A 30 9.71 -18.15 -4.23
N MET A 31 9.24 -18.67 -3.10
CA MET A 31 9.88 -19.82 -2.44
C MET A 31 9.84 -21.08 -3.30
N ASP A 32 8.74 -21.32 -4.02
CA ASP A 32 8.63 -22.47 -4.93
C ASP A 32 9.53 -22.37 -6.17
N MET A 33 9.92 -21.14 -6.56
CA MET A 33 10.84 -20.92 -7.70
C MET A 33 12.30 -21.11 -7.34
N ASN A 34 12.67 -21.06 -6.07
CA ASN A 34 14.03 -21.23 -5.59
C ASN A 34 14.32 -22.73 -5.38
N GLU A 35 14.93 -23.37 -6.35
CA GLU A 35 15.36 -24.77 -6.25
C GLU A 35 16.40 -24.93 -5.11
N GLY A 36 16.08 -25.78 -4.13
CA GLY A 36 16.97 -26.12 -3.02
C GLY A 36 16.67 -25.44 -1.69
N ASP A 37 15.80 -24.45 -1.65
CA ASP A 37 15.39 -23.83 -0.39
C ASP A 37 14.18 -24.58 0.23
N ILE A 38 14.26 -24.86 1.55
CA ILE A 38 13.12 -25.41 2.28
C ILE A 38 12.14 -24.27 2.55
N PRO A 39 10.89 -24.33 2.04
CA PRO A 39 9.91 -23.29 2.28
C PRO A 39 9.69 -23.05 3.78
N ILE A 40 9.82 -21.80 4.23
CA ILE A 40 9.64 -21.42 5.64
C ILE A 40 8.20 -21.74 6.10
N TYR A 41 7.24 -21.67 5.18
CA TYR A 41 5.84 -22.04 5.41
C TYR A 41 5.18 -22.55 4.11
N ALA A 42 4.14 -23.34 4.28
CA ALA A 42 3.35 -23.89 3.17
C ALA A 42 2.00 -23.18 3.04
N GLU A 43 1.32 -23.39 1.92
CA GLU A 43 -0.01 -22.83 1.66
C GLU A 43 -1.03 -23.16 2.74
N ALA A 44 -0.97 -24.37 3.32
CA ALA A 44 -1.84 -24.77 4.43
C ALA A 44 -1.68 -23.85 5.65
N HIS A 45 -0.45 -23.40 5.95
CA HIS A 45 -0.18 -22.45 7.03
C HIS A 45 -0.78 -21.08 6.74
N VAL A 46 -0.68 -20.61 5.49
CA VAL A 46 -1.29 -19.35 5.05
C VAL A 46 -2.80 -19.42 5.18
N ARG A 47 -3.44 -20.48 4.70
CA ARG A 47 -4.89 -20.67 4.82
C ARG A 47 -5.35 -20.72 6.28
N SER A 48 -4.64 -21.47 7.12
CA SER A 48 -4.92 -21.53 8.56
C SER A 48 -4.80 -20.16 9.22
N MET A 49 -3.75 -19.38 8.90
CA MET A 49 -3.57 -18.03 9.42
C MET A 49 -4.70 -17.09 8.97
N LEU A 50 -5.04 -17.10 7.67
CA LEU A 50 -6.11 -16.26 7.10
C LEU A 50 -7.49 -16.54 7.70
N SER A 51 -7.77 -17.79 8.10
CA SER A 51 -9.05 -18.18 8.72
C SER A 51 -9.24 -17.63 10.14
N LYS A 52 -8.15 -17.22 10.81
CA LYS A 52 -8.15 -16.66 12.18
C LYS A 52 -8.24 -15.13 12.18
N ILE A 53 -8.25 -14.49 11.01
CA ILE A 53 -8.27 -13.05 10.90
C ILE A 53 -9.68 -12.52 11.14
N ILE A 54 -9.79 -11.63 12.11
CA ILE A 54 -10.97 -10.83 12.39
C ILE A 54 -10.69 -9.39 11.96
N CYS A 55 -11.54 -8.87 11.08
CA CYS A 55 -11.35 -7.53 10.51
C CYS A 55 -12.19 -6.49 11.25
N TYR A 56 -11.58 -5.32 11.49
CA TYR A 56 -12.25 -4.16 12.07
C TYR A 56 -11.99 -2.90 11.25
N SER A 57 -12.93 -1.98 11.32
CA SER A 57 -12.77 -0.64 10.76
C SER A 57 -11.93 0.23 11.72
N PRO A 58 -11.20 1.22 11.21
CA PRO A 58 -10.53 2.22 12.05
C PRO A 58 -11.52 2.90 13.01
N GLU A 59 -10.99 3.35 14.16
CA GLU A 59 -11.73 4.03 15.23
C GLU A 59 -12.75 3.15 15.97
N PHE A 60 -12.84 1.87 15.62
CA PHE A 60 -13.65 0.91 16.35
C PHE A 60 -12.84 0.29 17.50
N THR A 61 -13.37 0.33 18.72
CA THR A 61 -12.74 -0.30 19.89
C THR A 61 -13.25 -1.71 20.04
N ILE A 62 -12.36 -2.67 20.18
CA ILE A 62 -12.65 -4.08 20.43
C ILE A 62 -12.22 -4.49 21.84
N GLN A 63 -12.88 -5.48 22.38
CA GLN A 63 -12.48 -6.18 23.61
C GLN A 63 -12.14 -7.63 23.22
N PRO A 64 -10.86 -7.94 22.97
CA PRO A 64 -10.46 -9.24 22.41
C PRO A 64 -10.57 -10.40 23.39
N PHE A 65 -10.74 -10.14 24.69
CA PHE A 65 -10.86 -11.14 25.74
C PHE A 65 -12.12 -10.91 26.59
N GLU A 66 -12.87 -11.95 26.90
CA GLU A 66 -14.08 -11.86 27.70
C GLU A 66 -13.76 -11.62 29.19
N ASP A 67 -12.74 -12.30 29.71
CA ASP A 67 -12.38 -12.31 31.15
C ASP A 67 -11.35 -11.24 31.54
N VAL A 68 -10.79 -10.52 30.58
CA VAL A 68 -9.76 -9.51 30.83
C VAL A 68 -10.20 -8.18 30.23
N ASN A 69 -10.22 -7.13 31.06
CA ASN A 69 -10.60 -5.80 30.62
C ASN A 69 -9.48 -5.13 29.80
N ILE A 70 -9.23 -5.68 28.60
CA ILE A 70 -8.33 -5.11 27.62
C ILE A 70 -9.15 -4.60 26.43
N ARG A 71 -8.98 -3.33 26.09
CA ARG A 71 -9.58 -2.69 24.92
C ARG A 71 -8.51 -2.30 23.92
N VAL A 72 -8.77 -2.56 22.64
CA VAL A 72 -7.87 -2.25 21.54
C VAL A 72 -8.60 -1.39 20.52
N THR A 73 -8.00 -0.26 20.15
CA THR A 73 -8.51 0.65 19.13
C THR A 73 -7.49 0.83 18.03
N PHE A 74 -7.91 0.69 16.78
CA PHE A 74 -7.09 0.97 15.60
C PHE A 74 -7.36 2.40 15.11
N TYR A 75 -6.32 3.19 14.93
CA TYR A 75 -6.41 4.51 14.31
C TYR A 75 -5.71 4.52 12.96
N ASN A 76 -6.21 5.33 12.02
CA ASN A 76 -5.55 5.48 10.73
C ASN A 76 -4.12 6.04 10.91
N ALA A 77 -3.12 5.28 10.50
CA ALA A 77 -1.71 5.66 10.57
C ALA A 77 -1.27 6.59 9.42
N GLY A 78 -2.08 6.75 8.36
CA GLY A 78 -1.81 7.66 7.25
C GLY A 78 -0.67 7.22 6.33
N HIS A 79 -0.12 6.02 6.50
CA HIS A 79 1.04 5.54 5.75
C HIS A 79 0.64 4.80 4.46
N ILE A 80 -0.23 3.82 4.57
CA ILE A 80 -0.80 3.03 3.45
C ILE A 80 -2.28 2.74 3.71
N ALA A 81 -3.01 2.28 2.70
CA ALA A 81 -4.40 1.88 2.87
C ALA A 81 -4.53 0.74 3.90
N GLY A 82 -5.29 0.96 4.95
CA GLY A 82 -5.48 0.01 6.05
C GLY A 82 -4.37 0.01 7.11
N GLY A 83 -3.28 0.74 6.92
CA GLY A 83 -2.24 0.92 7.93
C GLY A 83 -2.79 1.58 9.19
N SER A 84 -2.49 1.01 10.36
CA SER A 84 -3.09 1.45 11.62
C SER A 84 -2.07 1.61 12.73
N ALA A 85 -2.22 2.68 13.50
CA ALA A 85 -1.68 2.78 14.84
C ALA A 85 -2.63 2.07 15.82
N VAL A 86 -2.09 1.51 16.88
CA VAL A 86 -2.84 0.68 17.83
C VAL A 86 -2.78 1.31 19.21
N TYR A 87 -3.94 1.49 19.84
CA TYR A 87 -4.05 1.91 21.23
C TYR A 87 -4.65 0.79 22.06
N ILE A 88 -3.90 0.34 23.07
CA ILE A 88 -4.26 -0.74 23.96
C ILE A 88 -4.50 -0.14 25.35
N GLN A 89 -5.62 -0.46 25.97
CA GLN A 89 -5.98 -0.03 27.31
C GLN A 89 -6.28 -1.26 28.17
N GLY A 90 -5.66 -1.34 29.31
CA GLY A 90 -5.89 -2.36 30.33
C GLY A 90 -6.19 -1.74 31.69
N SER A 91 -6.40 -2.58 32.70
CA SER A 91 -6.63 -2.13 34.09
C SER A 91 -5.39 -1.47 34.70
N GLU A 92 -4.18 -1.84 34.26
CA GLU A 92 -2.93 -1.38 34.85
C GLU A 92 -2.23 -0.28 34.03
N GLY A 93 -2.78 0.09 32.89
CA GLY A 93 -2.23 1.13 32.06
C GLY A 93 -2.62 1.02 30.60
N SER A 94 -2.02 1.89 29.79
CA SER A 94 -2.28 2.02 28.37
C SER A 94 -1.02 2.15 27.54
N LEU A 95 -1.05 1.55 26.34
CA LEU A 95 0.06 1.57 25.40
C LEU A 95 -0.43 2.10 24.05
N PHE A 96 0.34 3.01 23.48
CA PHE A 96 0.18 3.42 22.08
C PHE A 96 1.34 2.84 21.24
N TYR A 97 1.00 2.22 20.11
CA TYR A 97 1.96 1.73 19.11
C TYR A 97 1.65 2.38 17.77
N SER A 98 2.60 3.15 17.23
CA SER A 98 2.37 3.92 16.00
C SER A 98 2.26 3.06 14.74
N GLY A 99 2.95 1.92 14.69
CA GLY A 99 3.29 1.32 13.40
C GLY A 99 4.05 2.34 12.54
N ASP A 100 4.09 2.14 11.23
CA ASP A 100 4.58 3.13 10.27
C ASP A 100 3.54 4.24 10.13
N ILE A 101 3.92 5.48 10.47
CA ILE A 101 2.99 6.61 10.58
C ILE A 101 3.34 7.74 9.62
N SER A 102 2.34 8.39 9.04
CA SER A 102 2.51 9.61 8.26
C SER A 102 1.47 10.66 8.67
N MET A 103 1.93 11.79 9.17
CA MET A 103 1.04 12.91 9.56
C MET A 103 0.55 13.71 8.35
N THR A 104 1.21 13.58 7.19
CA THR A 104 0.90 14.34 5.98
C THR A 104 0.00 13.57 5.03
N ASN A 105 -0.90 14.29 4.36
CA ASN A 105 -1.74 13.70 3.32
C ASN A 105 -0.88 13.18 2.16
N GLN A 106 -1.18 11.97 1.72
CA GLN A 106 -0.65 11.38 0.50
C GLN A 106 -1.66 11.57 -0.66
N ARG A 107 -1.37 11.05 -1.85
CA ARG A 107 -2.34 11.09 -2.95
C ARG A 107 -3.43 10.04 -2.76
N THR A 108 -3.10 8.86 -2.22
CA THR A 108 -4.02 7.75 -1.99
C THR A 108 -4.74 7.85 -0.64
N VAL A 109 -4.01 8.14 0.45
CA VAL A 109 -4.53 8.12 1.83
C VAL A 109 -4.39 9.47 2.50
N SER A 110 -5.29 9.76 3.43
CA SER A 110 -5.16 10.91 4.31
C SER A 110 -4.05 10.69 5.33
N GLY A 111 -3.46 11.75 5.85
CA GLY A 111 -2.54 11.67 6.97
C GLY A 111 -3.18 11.02 8.20
N ALA A 112 -2.36 10.62 9.16
CA ALA A 112 -2.80 9.97 10.38
C ALA A 112 -3.90 10.76 11.09
N SER A 113 -4.91 10.04 11.55
CA SER A 113 -6.01 10.58 12.34
C SER A 113 -6.00 9.91 13.72
N ILE A 114 -5.28 10.53 14.65
CA ILE A 114 -5.13 10.04 16.00
C ILE A 114 -5.63 11.10 16.95
N PRO A 115 -6.61 10.81 17.83
CA PRO A 115 -7.09 11.76 18.81
C PRO A 115 -6.00 12.06 19.85
N ARG A 116 -6.22 13.07 20.70
CA ARG A 116 -5.30 13.37 21.81
C ARG A 116 -5.38 12.26 22.85
N LEU A 117 -4.60 11.22 22.65
CA LEU A 117 -4.40 10.15 23.60
C LEU A 117 -3.42 10.62 24.70
N ARG A 118 -3.51 10.01 25.87
CA ARG A 118 -2.55 10.17 26.97
C ARG A 118 -2.15 8.76 27.43
N PRO A 119 -1.38 8.01 26.62
CA PRO A 119 -0.95 6.69 26.99
C PRO A 119 0.07 6.76 28.11
N ASP A 120 0.13 5.73 28.95
CA ASP A 120 1.17 5.56 29.97
C ASP A 120 2.51 5.21 29.33
N ALA A 121 2.48 4.50 28.20
CA ALA A 121 3.66 4.21 27.38
C ALA A 121 3.35 4.37 25.89
N ALA A 122 4.38 4.73 25.11
CA ALA A 122 4.29 4.84 23.65
C ALA A 122 5.51 4.20 22.97
N ILE A 123 5.24 3.44 21.90
CA ILE A 123 6.26 2.95 20.96
C ILE A 123 5.99 3.64 19.63
N ILE A 124 6.95 4.44 19.18
CA ILE A 124 6.81 5.29 17.97
C ILE A 124 7.98 5.00 17.05
N GLU A 125 7.67 4.77 15.76
CA GLU A 125 8.70 4.67 14.73
C GLU A 125 9.50 5.98 14.65
N SER A 126 10.77 5.87 14.22
CA SER A 126 11.67 7.02 14.09
C SER A 126 12.50 6.99 12.83
N THR A 127 11.97 6.44 11.75
CA THR A 127 12.66 6.32 10.44
C THR A 127 13.19 7.66 9.94
N TYR A 128 12.43 8.74 10.17
CA TYR A 128 12.81 10.11 9.87
C TYR A 128 12.89 10.99 11.13
N GLY A 129 13.21 10.40 12.27
CA GLY A 129 13.23 11.11 13.55
C GLY A 129 14.25 12.24 13.65
N ASP A 130 15.29 12.19 12.84
CA ASP A 130 16.40 13.18 12.78
C ASP A 130 16.36 14.10 11.54
N LYS A 131 15.35 13.94 10.64
CA LYS A 131 15.32 14.64 9.34
C LYS A 131 13.95 15.20 9.05
N LEU A 132 13.96 16.37 8.41
CA LEU A 132 12.76 16.92 7.81
C LEU A 132 12.52 16.28 6.44
N HIS A 133 11.29 15.94 6.16
CA HIS A 133 10.89 15.55 4.81
C HIS A 133 11.05 16.73 3.85
N ALA A 134 11.51 16.44 2.64
CA ALA A 134 11.48 17.40 1.54
C ALA A 134 10.02 17.83 1.28
N ASN A 135 9.86 19.04 0.74
CA ASN A 135 8.54 19.51 0.35
C ASN A 135 7.98 18.59 -0.73
N ARG A 136 6.87 17.93 -0.40
CA ARG A 136 6.24 16.92 -1.26
C ARG A 136 5.84 17.46 -2.63
N GLU A 137 5.31 18.69 -2.69
CA GLU A 137 4.88 19.27 -3.97
C GLU A 137 6.09 19.51 -4.88
N VAL A 138 7.20 19.99 -4.32
CA VAL A 138 8.45 20.17 -5.06
C VAL A 138 8.98 18.85 -5.60
N GLU A 139 8.94 17.78 -4.80
CA GLU A 139 9.41 16.47 -5.26
C GLU A 139 8.46 15.82 -6.29
N GLU A 140 7.16 16.06 -6.19
CA GLU A 140 6.20 15.63 -7.20
C GLU A 140 6.41 16.36 -8.53
N ASP A 141 6.63 17.69 -8.49
CA ASP A 141 6.93 18.50 -9.67
C ASP A 141 8.25 18.05 -10.31
N ARG A 142 9.28 17.82 -9.49
CA ARG A 142 10.57 17.31 -9.96
C ARG A 142 10.43 15.96 -10.67
N LEU A 143 9.66 15.01 -10.09
CA LEU A 143 9.37 13.72 -10.72
C LEU A 143 8.69 13.91 -12.08
N THR A 144 7.66 14.75 -12.13
CA THR A 144 6.91 14.98 -13.38
C THR A 144 7.75 15.65 -14.44
N ASP A 145 8.62 16.61 -14.08
CA ASP A 145 9.52 17.28 -15.01
C ASP A 145 10.58 16.32 -15.57
N MET A 146 11.15 15.45 -14.73
CA MET A 146 12.10 14.43 -15.20
C MET A 146 11.44 13.48 -16.18
N VAL A 147 10.25 12.95 -15.87
CA VAL A 147 9.50 12.07 -16.76
C VAL A 147 9.17 12.79 -18.07
N LYS A 148 8.64 14.03 -18.00
CA LYS A 148 8.36 14.87 -19.17
C LYS A 148 9.57 15.04 -20.08
N GLY A 149 10.74 15.34 -19.50
CA GLY A 149 11.98 15.52 -20.25
C GLY A 149 12.36 14.30 -21.10
N VAL A 150 12.26 13.11 -20.51
CA VAL A 150 12.56 11.85 -21.22
C VAL A 150 11.52 11.54 -22.30
N ILE A 151 10.24 11.69 -21.97
CA ILE A 151 9.14 11.42 -22.92
C ILE A 151 9.21 12.34 -24.13
N LEU A 152 9.48 13.62 -23.97
CA LEU A 152 9.59 14.57 -25.08
C LEU A 152 10.77 14.30 -25.98
N GLN A 153 11.80 13.60 -25.49
CA GLN A 153 12.96 13.13 -26.28
C GLN A 153 12.69 11.76 -26.95
N GLY A 154 11.48 11.22 -26.84
CA GLY A 154 11.14 9.91 -27.39
C GLY A 154 11.68 8.72 -26.57
N GLY A 155 12.11 8.96 -25.32
CA GLY A 155 12.67 7.95 -24.45
C GLY A 155 11.66 7.19 -23.61
N LYS A 156 12.13 6.16 -22.89
CA LYS A 156 11.36 5.38 -21.93
C LYS A 156 11.84 5.67 -20.51
N VAL A 157 10.91 5.68 -19.58
CA VAL A 157 11.18 5.85 -18.15
C VAL A 157 10.81 4.56 -17.42
N LEU A 158 11.76 4.00 -16.66
CA LEU A 158 11.50 2.90 -15.74
C LEU A 158 11.53 3.44 -14.31
N ILE A 159 10.43 3.25 -13.59
CA ILE A 159 10.29 3.67 -12.18
C ILE A 159 10.15 2.43 -11.30
N PRO A 160 11.26 1.97 -10.67
CA PRO A 160 11.17 0.95 -9.64
C PRO A 160 10.56 1.55 -8.37
N ALA A 161 9.50 0.94 -7.86
CA ALA A 161 8.82 1.43 -6.66
C ALA A 161 8.37 0.25 -5.78
N PHE A 162 8.26 0.48 -4.48
CA PHE A 162 7.58 -0.49 -3.62
C PHE A 162 6.18 -0.71 -4.14
N ALA A 163 5.83 -1.99 -4.35
CA ALA A 163 4.54 -2.38 -4.89
C ALA A 163 3.37 -1.88 -4.04
N LEU A 164 3.57 -1.82 -2.71
CA LEU A 164 2.59 -1.35 -1.74
C LEU A 164 2.84 0.11 -1.36
N GLY A 165 1.86 0.94 -1.60
CA GLY A 165 1.83 2.37 -1.23
C GLY A 165 2.52 3.27 -2.25
N ARG A 166 3.84 3.10 -2.45
CA ARG A 166 4.63 4.05 -3.25
C ARG A 166 4.27 4.07 -4.74
N ALA A 167 4.09 2.91 -5.34
CA ALA A 167 3.72 2.81 -6.76
C ALA A 167 2.36 3.46 -7.04
N GLN A 168 1.37 3.29 -6.16
CA GLN A 168 0.04 3.91 -6.27
C GLN A 168 0.11 5.44 -6.21
N GLU A 169 1.01 5.99 -5.38
CA GLU A 169 1.26 7.42 -5.30
C GLU A 169 1.80 7.95 -6.64
N ILE A 170 2.82 7.28 -7.20
CA ILE A 170 3.45 7.67 -8.46
C ILE A 170 2.45 7.64 -9.61
N ILE A 171 1.62 6.59 -9.70
CA ILE A 171 0.54 6.50 -10.70
C ILE A 171 -0.38 7.73 -10.62
N LEU A 172 -0.85 8.08 -9.41
CA LEU A 172 -1.76 9.21 -9.24
C LEU A 172 -1.08 10.57 -9.47
N ILE A 173 0.20 10.73 -9.17
CA ILE A 173 0.98 11.93 -9.46
C ILE A 173 1.05 12.15 -10.96
N LEU A 174 1.48 11.15 -11.73
CA LEU A 174 1.60 11.24 -13.18
C LEU A 174 0.24 11.42 -13.85
N LYS A 175 -0.78 10.64 -13.44
CA LYS A 175 -2.17 10.80 -13.92
C LYS A 175 -2.70 12.21 -13.72
N ARG A 176 -2.46 12.80 -12.53
CA ARG A 176 -2.86 14.17 -12.23
C ARG A 176 -2.14 15.17 -13.13
N ALA A 177 -0.84 15.01 -13.34
CA ALA A 177 -0.03 15.88 -14.17
C ALA A 177 -0.49 15.85 -15.65
N MET A 178 -0.77 14.66 -16.20
CA MET A 178 -1.36 14.49 -17.53
C MET A 178 -2.73 15.16 -17.64
N ASN A 179 -3.59 14.97 -16.64
CA ASN A 179 -4.95 15.55 -16.64
C ASN A 179 -4.94 17.08 -16.49
N LYS A 180 -3.94 17.65 -15.83
CA LYS A 180 -3.74 19.10 -15.75
C LYS A 180 -3.07 19.70 -17.01
N GLY A 181 -2.54 18.85 -17.91
CA GLY A 181 -1.78 19.29 -19.06
C GLY A 181 -0.37 19.83 -18.74
N THR A 182 0.15 19.60 -17.52
CA THR A 182 1.52 20.00 -17.15
C THR A 182 2.57 19.12 -17.82
N ILE A 183 2.20 17.87 -18.12
CA ILE A 183 2.98 16.95 -18.95
C ILE A 183 2.11 16.43 -20.09
N PRO A 184 2.70 16.01 -21.25
CA PRO A 184 1.92 15.42 -22.34
C PRO A 184 1.23 14.14 -21.87
N LYS A 185 0.24 13.69 -22.61
CA LYS A 185 -0.33 12.35 -22.45
C LYS A 185 0.59 11.33 -23.13
N PHE A 186 0.90 10.26 -22.44
CA PHE A 186 1.73 9.14 -22.92
C PHE A 186 1.32 7.86 -22.19
N ASN A 187 1.75 6.71 -22.69
CA ASN A 187 1.41 5.44 -22.09
C ASN A 187 2.23 5.18 -20.81
N ILE A 188 1.55 4.80 -19.74
CA ILE A 188 2.11 4.31 -18.49
C ILE A 188 1.72 2.85 -18.35
N PHE A 189 2.71 1.98 -18.22
CA PHE A 189 2.52 0.55 -18.03
C PHE A 189 2.80 0.17 -16.59
N VAL A 190 1.86 -0.51 -15.96
CA VAL A 190 1.97 -0.93 -14.56
C VAL A 190 2.18 -2.44 -14.52
N ASP A 191 3.35 -2.85 -14.06
CA ASP A 191 3.79 -4.25 -14.11
C ASP A 191 3.86 -4.89 -12.71
N GLY A 192 3.70 -6.21 -12.68
CA GLY A 192 3.85 -7.05 -11.51
C GLY A 192 2.79 -6.82 -10.44
N MET A 193 3.16 -7.03 -9.19
CA MET A 193 2.28 -6.94 -8.01
C MET A 193 1.62 -5.56 -7.85
N VAL A 194 2.20 -4.51 -8.41
CA VAL A 194 1.65 -3.13 -8.34
C VAL A 194 0.20 -3.09 -8.81
N ARG A 195 -0.12 -3.78 -9.92
CA ARG A 195 -1.48 -3.82 -10.46
C ARG A 195 -2.47 -4.49 -9.52
N ASP A 196 -2.05 -5.57 -8.85
CA ASP A 196 -2.89 -6.32 -7.91
C ASP A 196 -3.18 -5.49 -6.65
N ILE A 197 -2.19 -4.73 -6.18
CA ILE A 197 -2.36 -3.80 -5.06
C ILE A 197 -3.26 -2.62 -5.45
N CYS A 198 -3.16 -2.09 -6.67
CA CYS A 198 -4.11 -1.09 -7.18
C CYS A 198 -5.55 -1.61 -7.14
N ARG A 199 -5.76 -2.88 -7.51
CA ARG A 199 -7.08 -3.54 -7.40
C ARG A 199 -7.54 -3.64 -5.95
N ILE A 200 -6.68 -4.06 -5.03
CA ILE A 200 -7.01 -4.13 -3.58
C ILE A 200 -7.39 -2.76 -3.05
N TYR A 201 -6.67 -1.70 -3.41
CA TYR A 201 -7.01 -0.33 -3.02
C TYR A 201 -8.40 0.05 -3.51
N SER A 202 -8.72 -0.26 -4.77
CA SER A 202 -10.04 0.02 -5.35
C SER A 202 -11.17 -0.80 -4.71
N LEU A 203 -10.89 -2.00 -4.20
CA LEU A 203 -11.85 -2.83 -3.45
C LEU A 203 -12.06 -2.35 -2.00
N ASN A 204 -11.16 -1.50 -1.50
CA ASN A 204 -11.17 -1.00 -0.13
C ASN A 204 -11.24 0.54 -0.06
N PRO A 205 -12.23 1.20 -0.71
CA PRO A 205 -12.30 2.64 -0.84
C PRO A 205 -12.38 3.40 0.48
N ASN A 206 -12.92 2.79 1.52
CA ASN A 206 -13.06 3.39 2.86
C ASN A 206 -11.70 3.74 3.51
N TYR A 207 -10.61 3.16 3.04
CA TYR A 207 -9.25 3.43 3.53
C TYR A 207 -8.52 4.47 2.68
N LEU A 208 -9.15 4.97 1.62
CA LEU A 208 -8.60 5.98 0.74
C LEU A 208 -9.14 7.37 1.07
N LYS A 209 -8.56 8.39 0.44
CA LYS A 209 -9.09 9.75 0.54
C LYS A 209 -10.52 9.81 0.01
N ASN A 210 -11.34 10.65 0.63
CA ASN A 210 -12.78 10.76 0.33
C ASN A 210 -13.08 11.05 -1.14
N ASP A 211 -12.25 11.83 -1.83
CA ASP A 211 -12.42 12.13 -3.26
C ASP A 211 -12.18 10.90 -4.13
N LEU A 212 -11.19 10.07 -3.80
CA LEU A 212 -10.93 8.80 -4.49
C LEU A 212 -12.04 7.78 -4.20
N ALA A 213 -12.43 7.64 -2.93
CA ALA A 213 -13.52 6.75 -2.53
C ALA A 213 -14.83 7.08 -3.30
N LYS A 214 -15.20 8.37 -3.35
CA LYS A 214 -16.38 8.82 -4.10
C LYS A 214 -16.31 8.50 -5.60
N ARG A 215 -15.12 8.54 -6.20
CA ARG A 215 -14.92 8.17 -7.61
C ARG A 215 -15.11 6.68 -7.81
N ILE A 216 -14.56 5.84 -6.93
CA ILE A 216 -14.72 4.38 -6.97
C ILE A 216 -16.19 4.00 -6.82
N TRP A 217 -16.92 4.58 -5.86
CA TRP A 217 -18.35 4.30 -5.67
C TRP A 217 -19.24 4.71 -6.87
N LYS A 218 -18.74 5.65 -7.70
CA LYS A 218 -19.37 6.00 -8.97
C LYS A 218 -18.97 5.06 -10.12
N GLY A 219 -18.22 4.01 -9.87
CA GLY A 219 -17.77 3.04 -10.86
C GLY A 219 -16.52 3.44 -11.64
N ASN A 220 -15.80 4.51 -11.25
CA ASN A 220 -14.59 4.92 -11.95
C ASN A 220 -13.37 4.17 -11.45
N ASP A 221 -12.52 3.70 -12.36
CA ASP A 221 -11.18 3.24 -12.02
C ASP A 221 -10.29 4.46 -11.72
N ILE A 222 -9.74 4.52 -10.52
CA ILE A 222 -8.92 5.65 -10.10
C ILE A 222 -7.48 5.55 -10.61
N PHE A 223 -6.98 4.33 -10.85
CA PHE A 223 -5.61 4.08 -11.28
C PHE A 223 -5.50 3.95 -12.79
N PHE A 224 -6.31 3.13 -13.41
CA PHE A 224 -6.19 2.77 -14.83
C PHE A 224 -7.14 3.57 -15.71
N ASP A 225 -6.74 3.80 -16.95
CA ASP A 225 -7.52 4.44 -18.03
C ASP A 225 -6.83 4.15 -19.38
N ASP A 226 -7.22 4.85 -20.45
CA ASP A 226 -6.69 4.64 -21.80
C ASP A 226 -5.16 4.83 -21.90
N PHE A 227 -4.57 5.64 -21.01
CA PHE A 227 -3.13 5.91 -20.99
C PHE A 227 -2.38 5.13 -19.89
N ILE A 228 -3.07 4.60 -18.89
CA ILE A 228 -2.46 3.86 -17.78
C ILE A 228 -2.96 2.43 -17.81
N GLN A 229 -2.11 1.53 -18.28
CA GLN A 229 -2.49 0.17 -18.65
C GLN A 229 -1.77 -0.87 -17.76
N ARG A 230 -2.40 -2.04 -17.62
CA ARG A 230 -1.82 -3.17 -16.91
C ARG A 230 -0.95 -3.99 -17.86
N VAL A 231 0.19 -4.46 -17.40
CA VAL A 231 0.98 -5.49 -18.06
C VAL A 231 0.46 -6.84 -17.55
N GLU A 232 -0.20 -7.61 -18.39
CA GLU A 232 -0.86 -8.83 -17.95
C GLU A 232 0.08 -10.05 -17.97
N ASN A 233 1.03 -10.09 -18.91
CA ASN A 233 1.89 -11.23 -19.10
C ASN A 233 3.28 -10.84 -19.64
N ARG A 234 4.15 -11.84 -19.84
CA ARG A 234 5.52 -11.62 -20.34
C ARG A 234 5.54 -11.11 -21.78
N ALA A 235 4.64 -11.57 -22.64
CA ALA A 235 4.61 -11.14 -24.04
C ALA A 235 4.29 -9.65 -24.15
N ASP A 236 3.34 -9.14 -23.35
CA ASP A 236 3.04 -7.70 -23.28
C ASP A 236 4.28 -6.90 -22.87
N ARG A 237 5.04 -7.41 -21.88
CA ARG A 237 6.28 -6.77 -21.41
C ARG A 237 7.33 -6.73 -22.52
N ASP A 238 7.54 -7.83 -23.22
CA ASP A 238 8.51 -7.92 -24.31
C ASP A 238 8.14 -6.97 -25.46
N GLU A 239 6.84 -6.83 -25.78
CA GLU A 239 6.34 -5.89 -26.78
C GLU A 239 6.57 -4.43 -26.35
N ILE A 240 6.26 -4.07 -25.11
CA ILE A 240 6.49 -2.72 -24.56
C ILE A 240 7.96 -2.36 -24.61
N ILE A 241 8.85 -3.30 -24.27
CA ILE A 241 10.30 -3.09 -24.31
C ILE A 241 10.79 -2.91 -25.75
N ALA A 242 10.29 -3.71 -26.68
CA ALA A 242 10.68 -3.68 -28.09
C ALA A 242 10.11 -2.48 -28.86
N SER A 243 8.95 -1.94 -28.45
CA SER A 243 8.34 -0.75 -29.07
C SER A 243 9.33 0.42 -29.05
N LYS A 244 9.22 1.31 -30.02
CA LYS A 244 9.95 2.60 -30.06
C LYS A 244 9.17 3.76 -29.45
N ASP A 245 7.95 3.52 -29.03
CA ASP A 245 7.08 4.58 -28.48
C ASP A 245 7.57 4.99 -27.08
N PRO A 246 7.59 6.30 -26.79
CA PRO A 246 7.93 6.78 -25.47
C PRO A 246 6.87 6.36 -24.46
N CYS A 247 7.32 5.83 -23.33
CA CYS A 247 6.42 5.36 -22.28
C CYS A 247 7.06 5.43 -20.90
N CYS A 248 6.24 5.26 -19.86
CA CYS A 248 6.70 5.06 -18.50
C CYS A 248 6.29 3.66 -18.03
N ILE A 249 7.22 2.93 -17.42
CA ILE A 249 6.97 1.61 -16.82
C ILE A 249 7.12 1.76 -15.32
N ILE A 250 6.08 1.39 -14.56
CA ILE A 250 6.10 1.37 -13.09
C ILE A 250 6.06 -0.10 -12.66
N SER A 251 7.11 -0.55 -12.02
CA SER A 251 7.25 -1.95 -11.59
C SER A 251 7.71 -2.03 -10.14
N SER A 252 7.48 -3.19 -9.50
CA SER A 252 7.96 -3.43 -8.14
C SER A 252 9.49 -3.57 -8.13
N SER A 253 10.14 -2.93 -7.16
CA SER A 253 11.60 -2.82 -7.07
C SER A 253 12.35 -4.14 -6.85
N GLY A 254 11.69 -5.24 -6.56
CA GLY A 254 12.30 -6.56 -6.38
C GLY A 254 12.14 -7.51 -7.57
N MET A 255 11.56 -7.03 -8.69
CA MET A 255 11.23 -7.85 -9.87
C MET A 255 11.89 -7.34 -11.16
N LEU A 256 12.93 -6.51 -11.03
CA LEU A 256 13.70 -5.95 -12.13
C LEU A 256 15.00 -6.71 -12.29
#